data_ed0fba22f2693c3861f8d2d9e30fd35d
#
_entry.id   ed0fba22f2693c3861f8d2d9e30fd35d
#
_cell.length_a   1.000
_cell.length_b   1.000
_cell.length_c   1.000
_cell.angle_alpha   90.00
_cell.angle_beta   90.00
_cell.angle_gamma   90.00
#
_symmetry.space_group_name_H-M   'P 1'
#
loop_
_entity.id
_entity.type
_entity.pdbx_description
1 polymer ?
#
loop_
_entity_poly.entity_id
_entity_poly.type
_entity_poly.pdbx_seq_one_letter_code
_entity_poly.pdbx_strand_id
1 'polypeptide(L)'
;IHCGLVGSEMCIRDRLDEVGIVYIGAEVKPGDILVGKVTPKGETQLTPEEKLLRAIFGEKASDVKDTSMRVGTGTTGTVIDVQVFTRDGIEKDARAKQIEEEQLDEYRKDLNEEYRIVSEATFGHLAQQFEGLKVAGAPGLKKGDGLTADYLANLSEDDWFKVKMADDAQNALIAEAEKALKERRKELDEAFEVKKKK
;
A
#
# COMPACT_ATOMS: atom_id res chain seq x y z
N ILE A 1 18.46 -27.91 1.66
CA ILE A 1 19.87 -27.72 1.33
C ILE A 1 20.55 -27.21 2.58
N HIS A 2 21.48 -28.03 3.11
CA HIS A 2 22.20 -27.77 4.36
C HIS A 2 23.02 -26.49 4.27
N CYS A 3 22.69 -25.50 5.06
CA CYS A 3 23.57 -24.40 5.43
C CYS A 3 24.51 -24.92 6.55
N GLY A 4 25.43 -25.76 6.16
CA GLY A 4 26.42 -26.38 7.03
C GLY A 4 27.80 -25.78 6.80
N LEU A 5 28.33 -25.08 7.77
CA LEU A 5 29.74 -24.81 8.05
C LEU A 5 30.58 -23.83 7.23
N VAL A 6 30.07 -23.15 6.22
CA VAL A 6 30.80 -21.99 5.65
C VAL A 6 29.82 -20.87 5.42
N GLY A 7 29.84 -19.85 6.25
CA GLY A 7 29.28 -18.56 5.92
C GLY A 7 27.97 -18.18 6.61
N SER A 8 28.07 -17.89 7.91
CA SER A 8 27.03 -17.07 8.57
C SER A 8 26.78 -15.73 7.84
N GLU A 9 27.76 -15.22 7.12
CA GLU A 9 27.65 -14.00 6.31
C GLU A 9 26.79 -14.18 5.06
N MET A 10 26.79 -15.34 4.43
CA MET A 10 25.99 -15.61 3.22
C MET A 10 24.49 -15.75 3.56
N CYS A 11 24.18 -16.41 4.68
CA CYS A 11 22.79 -16.52 5.16
C CYS A 11 22.23 -15.18 5.70
N ILE A 12 23.07 -14.24 6.08
CA ILE A 12 22.69 -12.90 6.52
C ILE A 12 22.29 -12.04 5.31
N ARG A 13 23.01 -12.13 4.19
CA ARG A 13 22.70 -11.42 2.96
C ARG A 13 21.37 -11.85 2.34
N ASP A 14 21.01 -13.12 2.46
CA ASP A 14 19.78 -13.67 1.89
C ASP A 14 18.50 -13.14 2.56
N ARG A 15 18.61 -12.46 3.71
CA ARG A 15 17.48 -11.90 4.46
C ARG A 15 17.40 -10.38 4.43
N LEU A 16 18.42 -9.72 3.87
CA LEU A 16 18.48 -8.28 3.75
C LEU A 16 18.28 -7.86 2.30
N ASP A 17 17.56 -6.79 2.11
CA ASP A 17 17.43 -6.10 0.85
C ASP A 17 18.76 -5.47 0.39
N GLU A 18 18.82 -4.97 -0.83
CA GLU A 18 19.96 -4.22 -1.38
C GLU A 18 20.32 -2.99 -0.53
N VAL A 19 19.37 -2.41 0.17
CA VAL A 19 19.55 -1.27 1.09
C VAL A 19 20.03 -1.70 2.47
N GLY A 20 20.05 -3.02 2.76
CA GLY A 20 20.47 -3.57 4.04
C GLY A 20 19.37 -3.62 5.10
N ILE A 21 18.10 -3.61 4.71
CA ILE A 21 16.94 -3.77 5.59
C ILE A 21 16.35 -5.18 5.39
N VAL A 22 15.91 -5.82 6.49
CA VAL A 22 15.26 -7.12 6.44
C VAL A 22 13.95 -7.04 5.63
N TYR A 23 13.69 -8.04 4.78
CA TYR A 23 12.45 -8.06 3.99
C TYR A 23 11.25 -8.60 4.80
N ILE A 24 10.06 -8.20 4.40
CA ILE A 24 8.79 -8.66 5.00
C ILE A 24 8.62 -10.16 4.72
N GLY A 25 8.26 -10.93 5.76
CA GLY A 25 8.15 -12.39 5.71
C GLY A 25 9.41 -13.15 6.12
N ALA A 26 10.52 -12.46 6.38
CA ALA A 26 11.76 -13.09 6.86
C ALA A 26 11.59 -13.64 8.28
N GLU A 27 12.02 -14.88 8.50
CA GLU A 27 12.15 -15.44 9.84
C GLU A 27 13.45 -14.96 10.48
N VAL A 28 13.33 -14.36 11.65
CA VAL A 28 14.46 -13.80 12.41
C VAL A 28 14.69 -14.54 13.72
N LYS A 29 15.97 -14.71 14.07
CA LYS A 29 16.45 -15.38 15.28
C LYS A 29 17.32 -14.43 16.10
N PRO A 30 17.57 -14.72 17.39
CA PRO A 30 18.46 -13.91 18.22
C PRO A 30 19.83 -13.74 17.58
N GLY A 31 20.29 -12.49 17.45
CA GLY A 31 21.56 -12.13 16.84
C GLY A 31 21.51 -11.84 15.33
N ASP A 32 20.41 -12.16 14.63
CA ASP A 32 20.23 -11.79 13.21
C ASP A 32 20.20 -10.27 13.04
N ILE A 33 20.66 -9.78 11.89
CA ILE A 33 20.67 -8.35 11.56
C ILE A 33 19.29 -7.98 11.01
N LEU A 34 18.68 -6.94 11.59
CA LEU A 34 17.43 -6.34 11.10
C LEU A 34 17.73 -5.18 10.14
N VAL A 35 18.71 -4.35 10.49
CA VAL A 35 19.16 -3.24 9.66
C VAL A 35 20.67 -3.19 9.67
N GLY A 36 21.27 -3.37 8.50
CA GLY A 36 22.72 -3.24 8.29
C GLY A 36 23.13 -1.77 8.32
N LYS A 37 24.03 -1.41 9.23
CA LYS A 37 24.54 -0.05 9.33
C LYS A 37 26.02 -0.07 9.64
N VAL A 38 26.78 0.68 8.85
CA VAL A 38 28.20 0.94 9.10
C VAL A 38 28.40 2.42 9.41
N THR A 39 29.23 2.71 10.38
CA THR A 39 29.58 4.09 10.74
C THR A 39 31.09 4.28 10.66
N PRO A 40 31.59 5.45 10.21
CA PRO A 40 32.99 5.73 10.19
C PRO A 40 33.55 5.74 11.62
N LYS A 41 34.71 5.12 11.83
CA LYS A 41 35.45 5.23 13.10
C LYS A 41 36.10 6.60 13.17
N GLY A 42 35.78 7.37 14.20
CA GLY A 42 36.53 8.60 14.50
C GLY A 42 37.94 8.27 14.99
N GLU A 43 38.87 9.20 14.81
CA GLU A 43 40.30 9.05 15.22
C GLU A 43 40.50 8.69 16.69
N THR A 44 39.57 9.07 17.55
CA THR A 44 39.60 8.81 18.99
C THR A 44 39.24 7.37 19.38
N GLN A 45 38.66 6.58 18.48
CA GLN A 45 38.20 5.21 18.73
C GLN A 45 39.16 4.15 18.16
N LEU A 46 40.28 4.56 17.56
CA LEU A 46 41.28 3.65 17.04
C LEU A 46 42.15 3.09 18.20
N THR A 47 42.34 1.78 18.20
CA THR A 47 43.31 1.15 19.12
C THR A 47 44.73 1.60 18.77
N PRO A 48 45.68 1.58 19.73
CA PRO A 48 47.07 1.92 19.45
C PRO A 48 47.68 1.11 18.28
N GLU A 49 47.27 -0.15 18.16
CA GLU A 49 47.72 -1.07 17.10
C GLU A 49 47.15 -0.66 15.73
N GLU A 50 45.85 -0.26 15.65
CA GLU A 50 45.24 0.26 14.42
C GLU A 50 45.86 1.60 13.99
N LYS A 51 46.24 2.46 14.94
CA LYS A 51 46.96 3.72 14.64
C LYS A 51 48.33 3.44 14.03
N LEU A 52 49.01 2.41 14.52
CA LEU A 52 50.34 2.01 14.05
C LEU A 52 50.25 1.37 12.65
N LEU A 53 49.28 0.51 12.43
CA LEU A 53 48.97 -0.06 11.10
C LEU A 53 48.61 1.00 10.08
N ARG A 54 47.81 2.01 10.47
CA ARG A 54 47.43 3.15 9.62
C ARG A 54 48.66 3.99 9.25
N ALA A 55 49.58 4.20 10.17
CA ALA A 55 50.84 4.92 9.92
C ALA A 55 51.76 4.18 8.95
N ILE A 56 51.77 2.84 8.97
CA ILE A 56 52.65 2.00 8.15
C ILE A 56 52.05 1.73 6.76
N PHE A 57 50.75 1.42 6.69
CA PHE A 57 50.07 0.94 5.47
C PHE A 57 49.15 1.99 4.81
N GLY A 58 49.06 3.20 5.34
CA GLY A 58 48.18 4.26 4.86
C GLY A 58 46.69 4.02 5.20
N GLU A 59 45.80 4.85 4.66
CA GLU A 59 44.36 4.91 5.02
C GLU A 59 43.51 3.70 4.64
N LYS A 60 44.11 2.58 4.22
CA LYS A 60 43.38 1.39 3.72
C LYS A 60 42.92 0.40 4.79
N ALA A 61 43.21 0.61 6.06
CA ALA A 61 42.67 -0.21 7.14
C ALA A 61 41.24 0.25 7.45
N SER A 62 40.26 -0.65 7.39
CA SER A 62 38.81 -0.43 7.49
C SER A 62 38.40 0.63 8.51
N ASP A 63 38.08 1.83 8.03
CA ASP A 63 37.69 2.98 8.85
C ASP A 63 36.20 2.92 9.29
N VAL A 64 35.55 1.77 9.19
CA VAL A 64 34.13 1.61 9.49
C VAL A 64 33.93 0.64 10.66
N LYS A 65 32.96 0.97 11.50
CA LYS A 65 32.48 0.13 12.59
C LYS A 65 31.09 -0.39 12.24
N ASP A 66 30.84 -1.69 12.39
CA ASP A 66 29.52 -2.27 12.30
C ASP A 66 28.66 -1.78 13.46
N THR A 67 27.60 -1.05 13.14
CA THR A 67 26.60 -0.55 14.08
C THR A 67 25.20 -1.06 13.71
N SER A 68 25.15 -2.22 13.04
CA SER A 68 23.91 -2.85 12.61
C SER A 68 22.98 -3.13 13.79
N MET A 69 21.69 -2.95 13.55
CA MET A 69 20.65 -3.29 14.50
C MET A 69 20.40 -4.80 14.44
N ARG A 70 20.47 -5.47 15.59
CA ARG A 70 20.32 -6.93 15.70
C ARG A 70 19.12 -7.29 16.57
N VAL A 71 18.57 -8.47 16.30
CA VAL A 71 17.49 -9.06 17.11
C VAL A 71 18.03 -9.35 18.52
N GLY A 72 17.26 -8.92 19.52
CA GLY A 72 17.59 -9.17 20.93
C GLY A 72 17.58 -10.65 21.30
N THR A 73 18.30 -10.97 22.38
CA THR A 73 18.34 -12.35 22.91
C THR A 73 16.96 -12.80 23.36
N GLY A 74 16.54 -14.01 22.95
CA GLY A 74 15.26 -14.59 23.34
C GLY A 74 14.07 -14.20 22.44
N THR A 75 14.27 -13.36 21.41
CA THR A 75 13.24 -12.96 20.46
C THR A 75 13.38 -13.74 19.17
N THR A 76 12.32 -14.47 18.78
CA THR A 76 12.21 -15.13 17.48
C THR A 76 10.87 -14.78 16.87
N GLY A 77 10.79 -14.65 15.55
CA GLY A 77 9.52 -14.34 14.88
C GLY A 77 9.68 -14.14 13.38
N THR A 78 8.60 -13.70 12.75
CA THR A 78 8.57 -13.34 11.33
C THR A 78 8.34 -11.84 11.21
N VAL A 79 9.04 -11.18 10.31
CA VAL A 79 8.84 -9.76 10.03
C VAL A 79 7.52 -9.58 9.29
N ILE A 80 6.58 -8.85 9.87
CA ILE A 80 5.24 -8.62 9.31
C ILE A 80 5.15 -7.29 8.58
N ASP A 81 5.93 -6.28 8.98
CA ASP A 81 5.89 -4.96 8.39
C ASP A 81 7.23 -4.23 8.58
N VAL A 82 7.54 -3.33 7.63
CA VAL A 82 8.73 -2.47 7.65
C VAL A 82 8.30 -1.05 7.27
N GLN A 83 8.43 -0.11 8.20
CA GLN A 83 8.10 1.30 7.95
C GLN A 83 9.38 2.14 7.93
N VAL A 84 9.54 2.94 6.87
CA VAL A 84 10.70 3.81 6.68
C VAL A 84 10.28 5.26 6.83
N PHE A 85 10.91 5.97 7.79
CA PHE A 85 10.66 7.38 8.03
C PHE A 85 11.87 8.19 7.60
N THR A 86 11.67 9.17 6.71
CA THR A 86 12.70 10.09 6.24
C THR A 86 12.40 11.50 6.74
N ARG A 87 13.45 12.31 6.94
CA ARG A 87 13.30 13.75 7.22
C ARG A 87 13.10 14.51 5.91
N ASP A 88 12.35 15.61 5.99
CA ASP A 88 12.17 16.50 4.84
C ASP A 88 13.53 16.99 4.31
N GLY A 89 13.67 17.03 2.98
CA GLY A 89 14.87 17.51 2.29
C GLY A 89 15.98 16.46 2.10
N ILE A 90 15.80 15.23 2.52
CA ILE A 90 16.73 14.11 2.24
C ILE A 90 16.18 13.30 1.05
N GLU A 91 17.05 12.97 0.10
CA GLU A 91 16.68 12.05 -0.98
C GLU A 91 16.30 10.69 -0.41
N LYS A 92 15.12 10.20 -0.81
CA LYS A 92 14.62 8.90 -0.40
C LYS A 92 15.32 7.80 -1.17
N ASP A 93 15.72 6.75 -0.47
CA ASP A 93 16.26 5.54 -1.07
C ASP A 93 15.26 4.84 -1.97
N ALA A 94 15.72 4.00 -2.91
CA ALA A 94 14.87 3.23 -3.81
C ALA A 94 13.86 2.37 -3.02
N ARG A 95 14.27 1.78 -1.92
CA ARG A 95 13.41 0.97 -1.04
C ARG A 95 12.34 1.80 -0.34
N ALA A 96 12.69 2.98 0.16
CA ALA A 96 11.72 3.89 0.78
C ALA A 96 10.64 4.31 -0.21
N LYS A 97 11.02 4.62 -1.46
CA LYS A 97 10.08 4.95 -2.54
C LYS A 97 9.15 3.76 -2.85
N GLN A 98 9.71 2.56 -2.94
CA GLN A 98 8.92 1.35 -3.21
C GLN A 98 7.90 1.10 -2.08
N ILE A 99 8.29 1.20 -0.82
CA ILE A 99 7.37 1.03 0.32
C ILE A 99 6.26 2.09 0.29
N GLU A 100 6.60 3.35 -0.01
CA GLU A 100 5.60 4.41 -0.14
C GLU A 100 4.62 4.16 -1.30
N GLU A 101 5.11 3.70 -2.46
CA GLU A 101 4.27 3.36 -3.60
C GLU A 101 3.35 2.18 -3.26
N GLU A 102 3.86 1.12 -2.64
CA GLU A 102 3.06 -0.02 -2.18
C GLU A 102 1.96 0.42 -1.20
N GLN A 103 2.27 1.29 -0.23
CA GLN A 103 1.28 1.82 0.72
C GLN A 103 0.23 2.72 0.05
N LEU A 104 0.62 3.51 -0.94
CA LEU A 104 -0.31 4.34 -1.71
C LEU A 104 -1.24 3.48 -2.57
N ASP A 105 -0.71 2.43 -3.19
CA ASP A 105 -1.50 1.49 -3.99
C ASP A 105 -2.49 0.69 -3.13
N GLU A 106 -2.07 0.24 -1.94
CA GLU A 106 -2.96 -0.43 -0.99
C GLU A 106 -4.08 0.51 -0.55
N TYR A 107 -3.75 1.74 -0.14
CA TYR A 107 -4.74 2.73 0.24
C TYR A 107 -5.71 3.08 -0.91
N ARG A 108 -5.21 3.15 -2.15
CA ARG A 108 -6.06 3.35 -3.34
C ARG A 108 -7.02 2.18 -3.57
N LYS A 109 -6.56 0.94 -3.35
CA LYS A 109 -7.43 -0.25 -3.44
C LYS A 109 -8.54 -0.19 -2.40
N ASP A 110 -8.21 0.16 -1.15
CA ASP A 110 -9.19 0.29 -0.07
C ASP A 110 -10.27 1.33 -0.39
N LEU A 111 -9.88 2.52 -0.88
CA LEU A 111 -10.83 3.55 -1.28
C LEU A 111 -11.73 3.12 -2.46
N ASN A 112 -11.17 2.41 -3.43
CA ASN A 112 -11.94 1.87 -4.56
C ASN A 112 -12.92 0.78 -4.10
N GLU A 113 -12.52 -0.08 -3.17
CA GLU A 113 -13.42 -1.09 -2.58
C GLU A 113 -14.53 -0.44 -1.75
N GLU A 114 -14.22 0.59 -0.98
CA GLU A 114 -15.23 1.37 -0.25
C GLU A 114 -16.25 1.98 -1.21
N TYR A 115 -15.80 2.60 -2.31
CA TYR A 115 -16.70 3.14 -3.32
C TYR A 115 -17.57 2.04 -3.95
N ARG A 116 -16.97 0.90 -4.31
CA ARG A 116 -17.67 -0.25 -4.88
C ARG A 116 -18.80 -0.74 -3.96
N ILE A 117 -18.52 -0.90 -2.67
CA ILE A 117 -19.51 -1.35 -1.69
C ILE A 117 -20.67 -0.34 -1.60
N VAL A 118 -20.38 0.96 -1.54
CA VAL A 118 -21.39 2.00 -1.44
C VAL A 118 -22.23 2.06 -2.72
N SER A 119 -21.59 1.99 -3.90
CA SER A 119 -22.30 2.01 -5.19
C SER A 119 -23.20 0.78 -5.37
N GLU A 120 -22.69 -0.43 -5.07
CA GLU A 120 -23.47 -1.66 -5.14
C GLU A 120 -24.69 -1.63 -4.18
N ALA A 121 -24.51 -1.14 -2.95
CA ALA A 121 -25.60 -1.00 -1.99
C ALA A 121 -26.66 -0.01 -2.48
N THR A 122 -26.23 1.13 -3.05
CA THR A 122 -27.13 2.15 -3.58
C THR A 122 -27.93 1.63 -4.77
N PHE A 123 -27.26 0.98 -5.73
CA PHE A 123 -27.94 0.39 -6.88
C PHE A 123 -28.83 -0.79 -6.50
N GLY A 124 -28.40 -1.61 -5.54
CA GLY A 124 -29.23 -2.71 -5.00
C GLY A 124 -30.52 -2.18 -4.38
N HIS A 125 -30.45 -1.09 -3.63
CA HIS A 125 -31.63 -0.42 -3.05
C HIS A 125 -32.56 0.17 -4.13
N LEU A 126 -31.99 0.85 -5.13
CA LEU A 126 -32.78 1.38 -6.26
C LEU A 126 -33.41 0.24 -7.07
N ALA A 127 -32.70 -0.87 -7.29
CA ALA A 127 -33.22 -2.02 -8.00
C ALA A 127 -34.45 -2.61 -7.31
N GLN A 128 -34.42 -2.77 -5.99
CA GLN A 128 -35.56 -3.25 -5.20
C GLN A 128 -36.77 -2.32 -5.29
N GLN A 129 -36.56 -1.00 -5.37
CA GLN A 129 -37.63 -0.05 -5.48
C GLN A 129 -38.23 0.03 -6.89
N PHE A 130 -37.42 -0.23 -7.92
CA PHE A 130 -37.83 -0.05 -9.32
C PHE A 130 -38.25 -1.34 -10.00
N GLU A 131 -38.11 -2.48 -9.35
CA GLU A 131 -38.53 -3.78 -9.86
C GLU A 131 -40.02 -3.78 -10.20
N GLY A 132 -40.37 -4.17 -11.45
CA GLY A 132 -41.72 -4.24 -11.92
C GLY A 132 -42.36 -2.89 -12.39
N LEU A 133 -41.63 -1.78 -12.22
CA LEU A 133 -42.10 -0.46 -12.65
C LEU A 133 -41.85 -0.26 -14.17
N LYS A 134 -42.66 0.62 -14.77
CA LYS A 134 -42.57 0.95 -16.20
C LYS A 134 -41.59 2.06 -16.46
N VAL A 135 -40.73 1.86 -17.47
CA VAL A 135 -39.78 2.87 -17.92
C VAL A 135 -40.35 3.80 -18.99
N ALA A 136 -39.94 5.06 -18.94
CA ALA A 136 -40.11 6.00 -20.04
C ALA A 136 -38.98 5.86 -21.09
N GLY A 137 -37.80 5.37 -20.67
CA GLY A 137 -36.67 5.08 -21.56
C GLY A 137 -35.51 4.50 -20.73
N ALA A 138 -34.91 3.41 -21.24
CA ALA A 138 -33.74 2.81 -20.66
C ALA A 138 -32.85 2.21 -21.78
N PRO A 139 -31.56 2.06 -21.58
CA PRO A 139 -30.66 1.43 -22.55
C PRO A 139 -31.14 0.01 -22.88
N GLY A 140 -31.49 -0.26 -24.15
CA GLY A 140 -31.93 -1.59 -24.59
C GLY A 140 -33.39 -1.96 -24.33
N LEU A 141 -34.19 -1.11 -23.65
CA LEU A 141 -35.61 -1.33 -23.41
C LEU A 141 -36.50 -0.32 -24.18
N LYS A 142 -37.72 -0.75 -24.55
CA LYS A 142 -38.69 0.12 -25.19
C LYS A 142 -39.48 0.87 -24.12
N LYS A 143 -40.04 2.04 -24.54
CA LYS A 143 -40.92 2.83 -23.68
C LYS A 143 -42.15 2.01 -23.26
N GLY A 144 -42.35 1.89 -21.95
CA GLY A 144 -43.44 1.14 -21.36
C GLY A 144 -43.13 -0.29 -20.94
N ASP A 145 -41.94 -0.79 -21.23
CA ASP A 145 -41.48 -2.09 -20.72
C ASP A 145 -41.25 -2.02 -19.20
N GLY A 146 -41.52 -3.13 -18.52
CA GLY A 146 -41.23 -3.28 -17.07
C GLY A 146 -39.76 -3.60 -16.81
N LEU A 147 -39.22 -3.03 -15.77
CA LEU A 147 -37.88 -3.38 -15.28
C LEU A 147 -37.91 -4.76 -14.63
N THR A 148 -37.01 -5.65 -15.06
CA THR A 148 -36.83 -6.96 -14.45
C THR A 148 -35.57 -6.96 -13.56
N ALA A 149 -35.59 -7.79 -12.52
CA ALA A 149 -34.44 -7.90 -11.62
C ALA A 149 -33.13 -8.26 -12.38
N ASP A 150 -33.21 -9.19 -13.35
CA ASP A 150 -32.07 -9.59 -14.18
C ASP A 150 -31.51 -8.44 -15.04
N TYR A 151 -32.39 -7.58 -15.57
CA TYR A 151 -31.93 -6.41 -16.32
C TYR A 151 -31.20 -5.43 -15.41
N LEU A 152 -31.78 -5.12 -14.24
CA LEU A 152 -31.20 -4.19 -13.26
C LEU A 152 -29.85 -4.68 -12.71
N ALA A 153 -29.71 -5.99 -12.49
CA ALA A 153 -28.47 -6.59 -12.01
C ALA A 153 -27.32 -6.53 -13.03
N ASN A 154 -27.63 -6.49 -14.33
CA ASN A 154 -26.63 -6.44 -15.41
C ASN A 154 -26.36 -5.03 -15.93
N LEU A 155 -26.98 -4.00 -15.34
CA LEU A 155 -26.82 -2.62 -15.77
C LEU A 155 -25.50 -2.04 -15.26
N SER A 156 -24.75 -1.39 -16.15
CA SER A 156 -23.54 -0.67 -15.73
C SER A 156 -23.90 0.61 -14.94
N GLU A 157 -22.97 1.10 -14.11
CA GLU A 157 -23.14 2.32 -13.33
C GLU A 157 -23.55 3.52 -14.21
N ASP A 158 -22.87 3.70 -15.34
CA ASP A 158 -23.16 4.78 -16.30
C ASP A 158 -24.54 4.64 -16.96
N ASP A 159 -25.04 3.42 -17.11
CA ASP A 159 -26.32 3.16 -17.74
C ASP A 159 -27.49 3.29 -16.75
N TRP A 160 -27.23 3.08 -15.46
CA TRP A 160 -28.20 3.37 -14.40
C TRP A 160 -28.69 4.83 -14.44
N PHE A 161 -27.76 5.77 -14.63
CA PHE A 161 -28.12 7.20 -14.69
C PHE A 161 -28.77 7.63 -15.98
N LYS A 162 -28.81 6.77 -17.02
CA LYS A 162 -29.53 6.99 -18.27
C LYS A 162 -30.97 6.47 -18.21
N VAL A 163 -31.34 5.71 -17.18
CA VAL A 163 -32.71 5.21 -16.99
C VAL A 163 -33.61 6.36 -16.66
N LYS A 164 -34.71 6.49 -17.42
CA LYS A 164 -35.79 7.46 -17.20
C LYS A 164 -37.06 6.71 -16.84
N MET A 165 -37.54 6.98 -15.66
CA MET A 165 -38.80 6.43 -15.16
C MET A 165 -39.99 7.24 -15.68
N ALA A 166 -41.20 6.63 -15.66
CA ALA A 166 -42.42 7.31 -16.04
C ALA A 166 -42.86 8.33 -14.97
N ASP A 167 -42.43 8.17 -13.73
CA ASP A 167 -42.77 9.02 -12.59
C ASP A 167 -41.61 9.96 -12.26
N ASP A 168 -41.91 11.24 -12.06
CA ASP A 168 -40.92 12.28 -11.72
C ASP A 168 -40.30 12.08 -10.34
N ALA A 169 -41.01 11.50 -9.37
CA ALA A 169 -40.50 11.20 -8.06
C ALA A 169 -39.36 10.16 -8.12
N GLN A 170 -39.50 9.17 -8.99
CA GLN A 170 -38.47 8.13 -9.20
C GLN A 170 -37.23 8.69 -9.93
N ASN A 171 -37.43 9.59 -10.88
CA ASN A 171 -36.36 10.30 -11.54
C ASN A 171 -35.57 11.18 -10.55
N ALA A 172 -36.24 11.78 -9.57
CA ALA A 172 -35.58 12.56 -8.52
C ALA A 172 -34.70 11.68 -7.62
N LEU A 173 -35.13 10.45 -7.28
CA LEU A 173 -34.32 9.49 -6.52
C LEU A 173 -33.04 9.06 -7.28
N ILE A 174 -33.16 8.82 -8.59
CA ILE A 174 -31.98 8.50 -9.43
C ILE A 174 -31.00 9.68 -9.44
N ALA A 175 -31.50 10.90 -9.61
CA ALA A 175 -30.65 12.09 -9.62
C ALA A 175 -29.99 12.37 -8.26
N GLU A 176 -30.70 12.11 -7.16
CA GLU A 176 -30.17 12.22 -5.81
C GLU A 176 -29.06 11.17 -5.56
N ALA A 177 -29.29 9.91 -5.96
CA ALA A 177 -28.29 8.85 -5.88
C ALA A 177 -27.03 9.16 -6.74
N GLU A 178 -27.23 9.66 -7.96
CA GLU A 178 -26.12 10.09 -8.82
C GLU A 178 -25.29 11.19 -8.15
N LYS A 179 -25.96 12.18 -7.57
CA LYS A 179 -25.29 13.27 -6.87
C LYS A 179 -24.51 12.76 -5.66
N ALA A 180 -25.14 11.92 -4.84
CA ALA A 180 -24.51 11.34 -3.65
C ALA A 180 -23.26 10.49 -3.99
N LEU A 181 -23.35 9.65 -5.04
CA LEU A 181 -22.20 8.84 -5.49
C LEU A 181 -21.06 9.70 -6.05
N LYS A 182 -21.40 10.75 -6.82
CA LYS A 182 -20.37 11.69 -7.32
C LYS A 182 -19.70 12.47 -6.19
N GLU A 183 -20.45 12.92 -5.20
CA GLU A 183 -19.92 13.59 -4.03
C GLU A 183 -19.00 12.64 -3.23
N ARG A 184 -19.45 11.38 -3.03
CA ARG A 184 -18.64 10.38 -2.33
C ARG A 184 -17.34 10.07 -3.06
N ARG A 185 -17.37 9.89 -4.37
CA ARG A 185 -16.16 9.67 -5.17
C ARG A 185 -15.19 10.83 -5.04
N LYS A 186 -15.69 12.06 -5.08
CA LYS A 186 -14.88 13.25 -4.89
C LYS A 186 -14.22 13.30 -3.50
N GLU A 187 -14.96 12.97 -2.44
CA GLU A 187 -14.43 12.88 -1.09
C GLU A 187 -13.27 11.85 -0.97
N LEU A 188 -13.45 10.67 -1.60
CA LEU A 188 -12.43 9.62 -1.61
C LEU A 188 -11.18 10.04 -2.40
N ASP A 189 -11.36 10.70 -3.54
CA ASP A 189 -10.24 11.25 -4.34
C ASP A 189 -9.50 12.36 -3.56
N GLU A 190 -10.21 13.25 -2.86
CA GLU A 190 -9.61 14.26 -1.99
C GLU A 190 -8.84 13.62 -0.82
N ALA A 191 -9.37 12.56 -0.20
CA ALA A 191 -8.69 11.80 0.86
C ALA A 191 -7.39 11.16 0.34
N PHE A 192 -7.41 10.60 -0.87
CA PHE A 192 -6.19 10.06 -1.51
C PHE A 192 -5.14 11.15 -1.75
N GLU A 193 -5.53 12.31 -2.28
CA GLU A 193 -4.60 13.42 -2.52
C GLU A 193 -4.00 13.97 -1.21
N VAL A 194 -4.75 13.99 -0.12
CA VAL A 194 -4.24 14.38 1.20
C VAL A 194 -3.22 13.36 1.72
N LYS A 195 -3.47 12.07 1.52
CA LYS A 195 -2.53 11.01 1.91
C LYS A 195 -1.24 11.07 1.11
N LYS A 196 -1.33 11.31 -0.19
CA LYS A 196 -0.18 11.42 -1.11
C LYS A 196 0.73 12.62 -0.79
N LYS A 197 0.20 13.68 -0.20
CA LYS A 197 0.97 14.89 0.19
C LYS A 197 1.67 14.77 1.54
N LYS A 198 1.32 13.79 2.35
CA LYS A 198 1.95 13.53 3.65
C LYS A 198 3.11 12.57 3.54
#